data_c11bc1ee474af03db5f263d5e12c9bf3
#
_entry.id   c11bc1ee474af03db5f263d5e12c9bf3
#
_cell.length_a   1.000
_cell.length_b   1.000
_cell.length_c   1.000
_cell.angle_alpha   90.00
_cell.angle_beta   90.00
_cell.angle_gamma   90.00
#
_symmetry.space_group_name_H-M   'P 1'
#
loop_
_entity.id
_entity.type
_entity.pdbx_description
1 polymer ?
#
loop_
_entity_poly.entity_id
_entity_poly.type
_entity_poly.pdbx_seq_one_letter_code
_entity_poly.pdbx_strand_id
1 'polypeptide(L)'
;MKNITVLVDLYYLKAAVAGIGSYIRELEASCKDHGSDHVNYIFTHDINELAGNSIFLNSDNKIIRWLFQLRYLIYKQIHLPLKILFSGANYVICPDYISPLFTFNTKRIIVMHDSLFWDQKNNYSFLWRKYFINLINIGINRNTKIVTTTNYSKNNLIRVLGKNKKINVVYQSFNFHKISSSNYKTPENYLLHIGSFEKRKDLITLVKAFKLVDDPNLKLVLAGAKIINGNSEVLNEIKTFIVQNNLEDKVILAGYVSKEEASILYKNARIYIFPSLDEGFGIPILEALSFSIPVICSDIDVFREIGDDYVEYFKVGDSISLSKKITSILKSKNLKQKNNIMHLNKFSRKNFIKGFEEIIFDSND
;
A
#
# COMPACT_ATOMS: atom_id res chain seq x y z
N MET A 1 11.03 -11.24 -32.63
CA MET A 1 11.48 -11.49 -31.24
C MET A 1 10.68 -12.64 -30.67
N LYS A 2 11.26 -13.54 -29.86
CA LYS A 2 10.50 -14.61 -29.19
C LYS A 2 9.51 -13.98 -28.21
N ASN A 3 8.22 -14.34 -28.28
CA ASN A 3 7.25 -13.94 -27.27
C ASN A 3 7.63 -14.56 -25.92
N ILE A 4 7.79 -13.74 -24.89
CA ILE A 4 8.11 -14.16 -23.54
C ILE A 4 6.80 -14.42 -22.80
N THR A 5 6.64 -15.61 -22.24
CA THR A 5 5.48 -15.94 -21.39
C THR A 5 5.80 -15.68 -19.91
N VAL A 6 4.95 -14.92 -19.25
CA VAL A 6 5.07 -14.53 -17.83
C VAL A 6 3.86 -15.00 -17.05
N LEU A 7 4.07 -15.87 -16.06
CA LEU A 7 3.04 -16.32 -15.14
C LEU A 7 2.98 -15.37 -13.93
N VAL A 8 1.83 -14.76 -13.68
CA VAL A 8 1.59 -13.88 -12.52
C VAL A 8 0.81 -14.63 -11.46
N ASP A 9 1.38 -14.76 -10.26
CA ASP A 9 0.73 -15.43 -9.14
C ASP A 9 -0.23 -14.50 -8.41
N LEU A 10 -1.53 -14.81 -8.45
CA LEU A 10 -2.60 -14.04 -7.81
C LEU A 10 -3.11 -14.66 -6.50
N TYR A 11 -2.59 -15.83 -6.10
CA TYR A 11 -3.17 -16.60 -4.99
C TYR A 11 -3.27 -15.84 -3.67
N TYR A 12 -2.30 -14.95 -3.39
CA TYR A 12 -2.28 -14.20 -2.14
C TYR A 12 -3.47 -13.24 -1.98
N LEU A 13 -4.21 -12.94 -3.04
CA LEU A 13 -5.49 -12.19 -2.95
C LEU A 13 -6.52 -12.86 -2.03
N LYS A 14 -6.47 -14.18 -1.83
CA LYS A 14 -7.30 -14.88 -0.84
C LYS A 14 -7.02 -14.43 0.60
N ALA A 15 -5.82 -13.89 0.85
CA ALA A 15 -5.34 -13.46 2.15
C ALA A 15 -5.20 -11.95 2.29
N ALA A 16 -4.98 -11.24 1.20
CA ALA A 16 -4.65 -9.84 1.23
C ALA A 16 -5.89 -8.96 1.36
N VAL A 17 -6.03 -8.31 2.51
CA VAL A 17 -7.17 -7.41 2.81
C VAL A 17 -6.86 -5.95 2.43
N ALA A 18 -5.58 -5.54 2.41
CA ALA A 18 -5.15 -4.15 2.19
C ALA A 18 -3.96 -4.08 1.22
N GLY A 19 -3.06 -3.16 1.36
CA GLY A 19 -1.91 -2.81 0.53
C GLY A 19 -1.46 -3.83 -0.54
N ILE A 20 -1.03 -5.04 -0.13
CA ILE A 20 -0.59 -6.08 -1.08
C ILE A 20 -1.73 -6.53 -1.99
N GLY A 21 -2.97 -6.59 -1.48
CA GLY A 21 -4.13 -6.93 -2.31
C GLY A 21 -4.40 -5.88 -3.39
N SER A 22 -4.27 -4.61 -3.06
CA SER A 22 -4.37 -3.52 -4.04
C SER A 22 -3.23 -3.59 -5.06
N TYR A 23 -2.00 -3.87 -4.61
CA TYR A 23 -0.85 -4.06 -5.49
C TYR A 23 -1.08 -5.17 -6.51
N ILE A 24 -1.57 -6.34 -6.08
CA ILE A 24 -1.80 -7.49 -6.97
C ILE A 24 -2.90 -7.17 -7.99
N ARG A 25 -3.99 -6.49 -7.58
CA ARG A 25 -5.04 -6.06 -8.52
C ARG A 25 -4.53 -5.06 -9.56
N GLU A 26 -3.73 -4.10 -9.12
CA GLU A 26 -3.13 -3.12 -10.04
C GLU A 26 -2.10 -3.77 -10.97
N LEU A 27 -1.33 -4.76 -10.49
CA LEU A 27 -0.40 -5.52 -11.33
C LEU A 27 -1.16 -6.29 -12.42
N GLU A 28 -2.21 -7.02 -12.05
CA GLU A 28 -3.03 -7.78 -13.00
C GLU A 28 -3.67 -6.86 -14.05
N ALA A 29 -4.29 -5.76 -13.60
CA ALA A 29 -4.89 -4.78 -14.49
C ALA A 29 -3.84 -4.12 -15.41
N SER A 30 -2.66 -3.81 -14.89
CA SER A 30 -1.56 -3.23 -15.68
C SER A 30 -1.06 -4.19 -16.77
N CYS A 31 -0.95 -5.49 -16.44
CA CYS A 31 -0.59 -6.51 -17.42
C CYS A 31 -1.62 -6.62 -18.54
N LYS A 32 -2.91 -6.57 -18.21
CA LYS A 32 -4.01 -6.67 -19.19
C LYS A 32 -4.14 -5.43 -20.06
N ASP A 33 -4.04 -4.24 -19.44
CA ASP A 33 -4.34 -2.98 -20.12
C ASP A 33 -3.15 -2.42 -20.91
N HIS A 34 -1.92 -2.72 -20.47
CA HIS A 34 -0.70 -2.05 -20.97
C HIS A 34 0.49 -2.99 -21.18
N GLY A 35 0.35 -4.30 -21.05
CA GLY A 35 1.40 -5.26 -21.39
C GLY A 35 1.80 -5.12 -22.88
N SER A 36 3.09 -5.24 -23.19
CA SER A 36 3.57 -5.14 -24.57
C SER A 36 3.22 -6.40 -25.37
N ASP A 37 3.10 -6.26 -26.70
CA ASP A 37 2.84 -7.38 -27.62
C ASP A 37 3.93 -8.48 -27.61
N HIS A 38 5.09 -8.19 -27.00
CA HIS A 38 6.20 -9.13 -26.87
C HIS A 38 6.11 -10.00 -25.60
N VAL A 39 5.19 -9.70 -24.69
CA VAL A 39 5.02 -10.41 -23.41
C VAL A 39 3.60 -10.97 -23.31
N ASN A 40 3.50 -12.28 -23.22
CA ASN A 40 2.23 -12.97 -22.98
C ASN A 40 2.06 -13.18 -21.46
N TYR A 41 1.15 -12.42 -20.84
CA TYR A 41 0.82 -12.54 -19.43
C TYR A 41 -0.28 -13.58 -19.20
N ILE A 42 0.01 -14.56 -18.36
CA ILE A 42 -0.95 -15.57 -17.90
C ILE A 42 -1.07 -15.49 -16.38
N PHE A 43 -2.25 -15.77 -15.85
CA PHE A 43 -2.56 -15.60 -14.44
C PHE A 43 -2.86 -16.95 -13.78
N THR A 44 -2.42 -17.14 -12.54
CA THR A 44 -2.64 -18.41 -11.82
C THR A 44 -4.11 -18.67 -11.49
N HIS A 45 -4.92 -17.61 -11.39
CA HIS A 45 -6.35 -17.66 -11.03
C HIS A 45 -7.10 -16.51 -11.70
N ASP A 46 -8.42 -16.63 -11.80
CA ASP A 46 -9.29 -15.49 -12.07
C ASP A 46 -9.41 -14.62 -10.81
N ILE A 47 -9.23 -13.32 -10.98
CA ILE A 47 -9.28 -12.34 -9.88
C ILE A 47 -10.67 -12.27 -9.24
N ASN A 48 -11.73 -12.48 -10.04
CA ASN A 48 -13.12 -12.43 -9.58
C ASN A 48 -13.45 -13.62 -8.66
N GLU A 49 -12.87 -14.80 -8.92
CA GLU A 49 -13.03 -15.98 -8.07
C GLU A 49 -12.31 -15.83 -6.72
N LEU A 50 -11.24 -15.01 -6.68
CA LEU A 50 -10.46 -14.79 -5.46
C LEU A 50 -11.09 -13.75 -4.53
N ALA A 51 -11.83 -12.79 -5.06
CA ALA A 51 -12.36 -11.65 -4.30
C ALA A 51 -13.41 -12.02 -3.24
N GLY A 52 -14.05 -13.19 -3.35
CA GLY A 52 -15.15 -13.63 -2.46
C GLY A 52 -14.74 -14.33 -1.16
N ASN A 53 -13.48 -14.66 -0.94
CA ASN A 53 -13.06 -15.62 0.09
C ASN A 53 -12.22 -15.05 1.24
N SER A 54 -12.32 -13.76 1.57
CA SER A 54 -11.59 -13.12 2.68
C SER A 54 -12.03 -13.56 4.09
N ILE A 55 -12.93 -14.53 4.21
CA ILE A 55 -13.49 -15.05 5.48
C ILE A 55 -12.39 -15.61 6.40
N PHE A 56 -11.30 -16.14 5.84
CA PHE A 56 -10.26 -16.80 6.63
C PHE A 56 -9.34 -15.85 7.42
N LEU A 57 -9.21 -14.60 7.01
CA LEU A 57 -8.34 -13.64 7.68
C LEU A 57 -9.02 -12.85 8.79
N ASN A 58 -10.35 -12.76 8.73
CA ASN A 58 -11.17 -12.11 9.75
C ASN A 58 -11.43 -13.00 10.96
N SER A 59 -10.87 -14.20 11.00
CA SER A 59 -11.04 -15.10 12.13
C SER A 59 -9.99 -14.83 13.21
N ASP A 60 -10.45 -14.54 14.43
CA ASP A 60 -9.60 -14.49 15.63
C ASP A 60 -9.05 -15.87 16.04
N ASN A 61 -9.52 -16.92 15.38
CA ASN A 61 -9.11 -18.29 15.66
C ASN A 61 -7.71 -18.59 15.12
N LYS A 62 -6.77 -18.84 16.02
CA LYS A 62 -5.37 -19.17 15.69
C LYS A 62 -5.24 -20.41 14.80
N ILE A 63 -6.14 -21.39 14.94
CA ILE A 63 -6.14 -22.64 14.15
C ILE A 63 -6.49 -22.32 12.70
N ILE A 64 -7.52 -21.49 12.46
CA ILE A 64 -7.92 -21.11 11.10
C ILE A 64 -6.79 -20.35 10.40
N ARG A 65 -6.12 -19.44 11.11
CA ARG A 65 -4.95 -18.73 10.58
C ARG A 65 -3.79 -19.69 10.25
N TRP A 66 -3.53 -20.67 11.11
CA TRP A 66 -2.50 -21.68 10.87
C TRP A 66 -2.83 -22.57 9.66
N LEU A 67 -4.08 -23.02 9.53
CA LEU A 67 -4.55 -23.80 8.37
C LEU A 67 -4.41 -23.01 7.06
N PHE A 68 -4.71 -21.70 7.09
CA PHE A 68 -4.51 -20.85 5.93
C PHE A 68 -3.01 -20.77 5.55
N GLN A 69 -2.12 -20.58 6.52
CA GLN A 69 -0.67 -20.54 6.27
C GLN A 69 -0.17 -21.86 5.67
N LEU A 70 -0.65 -23.00 6.19
CA LEU A 70 -0.31 -24.31 5.64
C LEU A 70 -0.79 -24.47 4.19
N ARG A 71 -2.04 -24.10 3.89
CA ARG A 71 -2.58 -24.12 2.52
C ARG A 71 -1.79 -23.21 1.59
N TYR A 72 -1.43 -22.03 2.06
CA TYR A 72 -0.62 -21.09 1.30
C TYR A 72 0.76 -21.69 0.96
N LEU A 73 1.41 -22.34 1.91
CA LEU A 73 2.70 -23.01 1.69
C LEU A 73 2.58 -24.19 0.71
N ILE A 74 1.57 -25.04 0.88
CA ILE A 74 1.29 -26.15 -0.04
C ILE A 74 1.07 -25.59 -1.45
N TYR A 75 0.30 -24.52 -1.58
CA TYR A 75 0.10 -23.87 -2.87
C TYR A 75 1.44 -23.38 -3.45
N LYS A 76 2.22 -22.62 -2.70
CA LYS A 76 3.49 -22.04 -3.18
C LYS A 76 4.54 -23.10 -3.52
N GLN A 77 4.59 -24.23 -2.79
CA GLN A 77 5.66 -25.23 -2.95
C GLN A 77 5.27 -26.46 -3.78
N ILE A 78 3.97 -26.67 -4.04
CA ILE A 78 3.47 -27.80 -4.82
C ILE A 78 2.64 -27.34 -6.02
N HIS A 79 1.53 -26.61 -5.79
CA HIS A 79 0.62 -26.25 -6.87
C HIS A 79 1.22 -25.22 -7.83
N LEU A 80 1.90 -24.19 -7.34
CA LEU A 80 2.51 -23.17 -8.18
C LEU A 80 3.64 -23.73 -9.06
N PRO A 81 4.58 -24.58 -8.57
CA PRO A 81 5.54 -25.28 -9.41
C PRO A 81 4.89 -26.09 -10.54
N LEU A 82 3.81 -26.83 -10.25
CA LEU A 82 3.08 -27.58 -11.28
C LEU A 82 2.47 -26.63 -12.33
N LYS A 83 1.84 -25.53 -11.89
CA LYS A 83 1.33 -24.50 -12.83
C LYS A 83 2.46 -23.92 -13.68
N ILE A 84 3.62 -23.65 -13.12
CA ILE A 84 4.80 -23.16 -13.86
C ILE A 84 5.22 -24.19 -14.90
N LEU A 85 5.33 -25.45 -14.55
CA LEU A 85 5.74 -26.54 -15.44
C LEU A 85 4.81 -26.66 -16.65
N PHE A 86 3.49 -26.64 -16.42
CA PHE A 86 2.49 -26.80 -17.48
C PHE A 86 2.21 -25.51 -18.27
N SER A 87 2.59 -24.35 -17.76
CA SER A 87 2.38 -23.08 -18.44
C SER A 87 3.41 -22.76 -19.52
N GLY A 88 4.59 -23.41 -19.49
CA GLY A 88 5.71 -23.06 -20.34
C GLY A 88 6.26 -21.64 -20.09
N ALA A 89 6.01 -21.05 -18.93
CA ALA A 89 6.39 -19.70 -18.62
C ALA A 89 7.92 -19.52 -18.54
N ASN A 90 8.43 -18.44 -19.13
CA ASN A 90 9.83 -18.02 -19.03
C ASN A 90 10.11 -17.35 -17.69
N TYR A 91 9.12 -16.63 -17.16
CA TYR A 91 9.17 -15.93 -15.87
C TYR A 91 7.92 -16.22 -15.04
N VAL A 92 8.10 -16.23 -13.70
CA VAL A 92 6.99 -16.18 -12.75
C VAL A 92 7.14 -14.95 -11.86
N ILE A 93 6.08 -14.13 -11.75
CA ILE A 93 6.02 -13.00 -10.82
C ILE A 93 5.29 -13.44 -9.57
N CYS A 94 5.98 -13.40 -8.43
CA CYS A 94 5.43 -13.61 -7.09
C CYS A 94 5.30 -12.24 -6.39
N PRO A 95 4.10 -11.65 -6.33
CA PRO A 95 3.90 -10.30 -5.79
C PRO A 95 3.89 -10.23 -4.26
N ASP A 96 4.28 -11.31 -3.60
CA ASP A 96 4.25 -11.49 -2.15
C ASP A 96 5.51 -12.24 -1.70
N TYR A 97 6.48 -11.65 -1.16
CA TYR A 97 7.76 -12.14 -0.58
C TYR A 97 8.18 -13.59 -0.85
N ILE A 98 7.24 -14.56 -0.96
CA ILE A 98 7.51 -16.00 -1.07
C ILE A 98 7.38 -16.48 -2.50
N SER A 99 8.45 -17.09 -3.02
CA SER A 99 8.46 -17.81 -4.28
C SER A 99 8.53 -19.33 -4.06
N PRO A 100 8.13 -20.14 -5.06
CA PRO A 100 8.41 -21.56 -5.02
C PRO A 100 9.92 -21.85 -5.04
N LEU A 101 10.35 -22.89 -4.33
CA LEU A 101 11.77 -23.30 -4.32
C LEU A 101 12.18 -23.94 -5.63
N PHE A 102 11.24 -24.61 -6.29
CA PHE A 102 11.46 -25.26 -7.58
C PHE A 102 10.65 -24.56 -8.66
N THR A 103 11.33 -24.07 -9.70
CA THR A 103 10.71 -23.39 -10.85
C THR A 103 11.19 -23.95 -12.18
N PHE A 104 11.86 -25.10 -12.15
CA PHE A 104 12.46 -25.72 -13.33
C PHE A 104 13.39 -24.70 -14.04
N ASN A 105 13.15 -24.41 -15.32
CA ASN A 105 13.93 -23.43 -16.10
C ASN A 105 13.32 -22.01 -16.06
N THR A 106 12.25 -21.79 -15.29
CA THR A 106 11.56 -20.51 -15.21
C THR A 106 12.29 -19.56 -14.25
N LYS A 107 12.61 -18.36 -14.70
CA LYS A 107 13.18 -17.30 -13.85
C LYS A 107 12.12 -16.71 -12.92
N ARG A 108 12.52 -16.25 -11.75
CA ARG A 108 11.62 -15.70 -10.72
C ARG A 108 11.77 -14.20 -10.58
N ILE A 109 10.64 -13.52 -10.43
CA ILE A 109 10.59 -12.13 -10.00
C ILE A 109 9.80 -12.12 -8.70
N ILE A 110 10.45 -11.74 -7.59
CA ILE A 110 9.84 -11.65 -6.27
C ILE A 110 9.66 -10.19 -5.92
N VAL A 111 8.44 -9.81 -5.52
CA VAL A 111 8.17 -8.45 -5.03
C VAL A 111 8.27 -8.44 -3.51
N MET A 112 9.13 -7.59 -2.99
CA MET A 112 9.30 -7.33 -1.56
C MET A 112 8.88 -5.89 -1.28
N HIS A 113 7.76 -5.71 -0.61
CA HIS A 113 7.16 -4.39 -0.43
C HIS A 113 7.92 -3.52 0.59
N ASP A 114 8.47 -4.15 1.64
CA ASP A 114 9.16 -3.50 2.75
C ASP A 114 10.09 -4.49 3.48
N SER A 115 10.72 -4.02 4.56
CA SER A 115 11.57 -4.83 5.46
C SER A 115 10.92 -5.14 6.81
N LEU A 116 9.59 -4.97 6.95
CA LEU A 116 8.90 -5.05 8.26
C LEU A 116 9.11 -6.38 8.98
N PHE A 117 9.24 -7.51 8.27
CA PHE A 117 9.55 -8.81 8.89
C PHE A 117 10.88 -8.84 9.62
N TRP A 118 11.84 -8.02 9.20
CA TRP A 118 13.15 -7.88 9.85
C TRP A 118 13.13 -6.83 10.95
N ASP A 119 12.44 -5.71 10.74
CA ASP A 119 12.47 -4.53 11.59
C ASP A 119 11.49 -4.61 12.77
N GLN A 120 10.26 -5.05 12.54
CA GLN A 120 9.22 -5.11 13.57
C GLN A 120 9.16 -6.50 14.23
N LYS A 121 10.20 -6.83 15.00
CA LYS A 121 10.36 -8.14 15.63
C LYS A 121 9.20 -8.54 16.55
N ASN A 122 8.61 -7.58 17.22
CA ASN A 122 7.56 -7.80 18.24
C ASN A 122 6.17 -8.06 17.64
N ASN A 123 5.95 -7.80 16.35
CA ASN A 123 4.66 -8.01 15.70
C ASN A 123 4.41 -9.46 15.29
N TYR A 124 5.44 -10.32 15.38
CA TYR A 124 5.40 -11.70 14.91
C TYR A 124 5.97 -12.63 15.98
N SER A 125 5.45 -13.87 16.09
CA SER A 125 6.10 -14.88 16.93
C SER A 125 7.51 -15.19 16.41
N PHE A 126 8.46 -15.39 17.31
CA PHE A 126 9.87 -15.61 16.97
C PHE A 126 10.08 -16.77 15.99
N LEU A 127 9.44 -17.91 16.24
CA LEU A 127 9.56 -19.11 15.40
C LEU A 127 8.97 -18.88 14.01
N TRP A 128 7.82 -18.26 13.94
CA TRP A 128 7.16 -17.97 12.66
C TRP A 128 7.99 -16.99 11.81
N ARG A 129 8.50 -15.93 12.43
CA ARG A 129 9.36 -14.94 11.75
C ARG A 129 10.65 -15.57 11.23
N LYS A 130 11.35 -16.38 12.06
CA LYS A 130 12.57 -17.09 11.66
C LYS A 130 12.30 -18.04 10.49
N TYR A 131 11.22 -18.78 10.56
CA TYR A 131 10.78 -19.67 9.48
C TYR A 131 10.54 -18.91 8.18
N PHE A 132 9.77 -17.80 8.24
CA PHE A 132 9.40 -17.00 7.07
C PHE A 132 10.64 -16.34 6.42
N ILE A 133 11.54 -15.76 7.23
CA ILE A 133 12.80 -15.18 6.75
C ILE A 133 13.69 -16.24 6.09
N ASN A 134 13.80 -17.43 6.67
CA ASN A 134 14.57 -18.52 6.07
C ASN A 134 13.97 -18.95 4.73
N LEU A 135 12.64 -19.03 4.63
CA LEU A 135 11.96 -19.39 3.38
C LEU A 135 12.21 -18.35 2.28
N ILE A 136 12.17 -17.06 2.62
CA ILE A 136 12.52 -15.96 1.70
C ILE A 136 14.00 -16.13 1.26
N ASN A 137 14.93 -16.28 2.18
CA ASN A 137 16.36 -16.37 1.87
C ASN A 137 16.69 -17.57 0.95
N ILE A 138 16.08 -18.74 1.19
CA ILE A 138 16.23 -19.92 0.34
C ILE A 138 15.63 -19.67 -1.05
N GLY A 139 14.48 -18.94 -1.11
CA GLY A 139 13.83 -18.58 -2.36
C GLY A 139 14.65 -17.63 -3.24
N ILE A 140 15.56 -16.85 -2.65
CA ILE A 140 16.42 -15.90 -3.38
C ILE A 140 17.69 -16.64 -3.85
N ASN A 141 17.70 -17.05 -5.09
CA ASN A 141 18.86 -17.68 -5.73
C ASN A 141 19.29 -16.90 -6.99
N ARG A 142 20.25 -17.45 -7.78
CA ARG A 142 20.78 -16.81 -8.99
C ARG A 142 19.71 -16.53 -10.04
N ASN A 143 18.65 -17.33 -10.10
CA ASN A 143 17.55 -17.17 -11.08
C ASN A 143 16.43 -16.27 -10.54
N THR A 144 16.70 -15.49 -9.49
CA THR A 144 15.69 -14.66 -8.81
C THR A 144 16.04 -13.20 -8.96
N LYS A 145 15.16 -12.43 -9.61
CA LYS A 145 15.20 -10.97 -9.65
C LYS A 145 14.32 -10.42 -8.52
N ILE A 146 14.86 -9.53 -7.70
CA ILE A 146 14.13 -8.91 -6.59
C ILE A 146 13.62 -7.56 -7.05
N VAL A 147 12.34 -7.31 -6.82
CA VAL A 147 11.66 -6.04 -7.09
C VAL A 147 11.12 -5.47 -5.78
N THR A 148 11.20 -4.17 -5.64
CA THR A 148 10.54 -3.42 -4.55
C THR A 148 9.86 -2.17 -5.10
N THR A 149 9.07 -1.51 -4.26
CA THR A 149 8.17 -0.45 -4.70
C THR A 149 8.76 0.96 -4.58
N THR A 150 9.83 1.15 -3.80
CA THR A 150 10.45 2.47 -3.57
C THR A 150 11.97 2.34 -3.37
N ASN A 151 12.72 3.42 -3.58
CA ASN A 151 14.14 3.47 -3.22
C ASN A 151 14.33 3.39 -1.70
N TYR A 152 13.41 3.95 -0.91
CA TYR A 152 13.38 3.77 0.54
C TYR A 152 13.34 2.28 0.93
N SER A 153 12.37 1.53 0.38
CA SER A 153 12.27 0.08 0.62
C SER A 153 13.50 -0.68 0.10
N LYS A 154 14.05 -0.29 -1.06
CA LYS A 154 15.30 -0.86 -1.60
C LYS A 154 16.45 -0.73 -0.61
N ASN A 155 16.69 0.46 -0.07
CA ASN A 155 17.77 0.70 0.89
C ASN A 155 17.59 -0.14 2.16
N ASN A 156 16.37 -0.24 2.67
CA ASN A 156 16.05 -1.08 3.83
C ASN A 156 16.24 -2.58 3.52
N LEU A 157 15.83 -3.05 2.35
CA LEU A 157 16.03 -4.45 1.93
C LEU A 157 17.51 -4.78 1.72
N ILE A 158 18.32 -3.87 1.15
CA ILE A 158 19.78 -4.04 1.03
C ILE A 158 20.41 -4.21 2.41
N ARG A 159 19.96 -3.46 3.43
CA ARG A 159 20.44 -3.56 4.81
C ARG A 159 20.18 -4.95 5.40
N VAL A 160 19.02 -5.56 5.13
CA VAL A 160 18.62 -6.85 5.75
C VAL A 160 18.99 -8.07 4.92
N LEU A 161 19.08 -7.96 3.58
CA LEU A 161 19.42 -9.07 2.67
C LEU A 161 20.92 -9.12 2.30
N GLY A 162 21.65 -8.03 2.56
CA GLY A 162 23.06 -7.87 2.20
C GLY A 162 23.31 -7.10 0.91
N LYS A 163 24.45 -6.40 0.86
CA LYS A 163 24.82 -5.47 -0.22
C LYS A 163 24.99 -6.12 -1.61
N ASN A 164 25.20 -7.43 -1.66
CA ASN A 164 25.45 -8.14 -2.92
C ASN A 164 24.17 -8.53 -3.68
N LYS A 165 23.00 -8.14 -3.20
CA LYS A 165 21.72 -8.41 -3.87
C LYS A 165 21.31 -7.25 -4.77
N LYS A 166 21.14 -7.53 -6.08
CA LYS A 166 20.56 -6.56 -7.01
C LYS A 166 19.06 -6.46 -6.74
N ILE A 167 18.61 -5.28 -6.32
CA ILE A 167 17.19 -5.00 -6.05
C ILE A 167 16.76 -3.90 -7.00
N ASN A 168 15.74 -4.19 -7.81
CA ASN A 168 15.16 -3.26 -8.76
C ASN A 168 13.99 -2.51 -8.11
N VAL A 169 13.84 -1.24 -8.45
CA VAL A 169 12.69 -0.44 -8.01
C VAL A 169 11.70 -0.32 -9.15
N VAL A 170 10.46 -0.73 -8.90
CA VAL A 170 9.33 -0.53 -9.81
C VAL A 170 8.22 0.10 -8.99
N TYR A 171 7.99 1.40 -9.22
CA TYR A 171 6.91 2.11 -8.52
C TYR A 171 5.57 1.47 -8.85
N GLN A 172 4.80 1.13 -7.80
CA GLN A 172 3.48 0.57 -8.01
C GLN A 172 2.52 1.61 -8.58
N SER A 173 1.59 1.14 -9.40
CA SER A 173 0.52 2.00 -9.88
C SER A 173 -0.56 2.19 -8.81
N PHE A 174 -1.30 3.27 -8.96
CA PHE A 174 -2.56 3.48 -8.28
C PHE A 174 -3.64 3.76 -9.31
N ASN A 175 -4.83 3.29 -9.02
CA ASN A 175 -6.00 3.61 -9.83
C ASN A 175 -7.09 4.11 -8.90
N PHE A 176 -7.38 5.38 -9.03
CA PHE A 176 -8.47 6.00 -8.31
C PHE A 176 -9.53 6.46 -9.32
N HIS A 177 -10.65 5.74 -9.34
CA HIS A 177 -11.76 6.12 -10.19
C HIS A 177 -12.41 7.39 -9.65
N LYS A 178 -12.31 8.49 -10.39
CA LYS A 178 -13.09 9.68 -10.11
C LYS A 178 -14.56 9.38 -10.37
N ILE A 179 -15.29 9.05 -9.30
CA ILE A 179 -16.73 8.82 -9.40
C ILE A 179 -17.44 10.16 -9.35
N SER A 180 -18.34 10.39 -10.29
CA SER A 180 -18.99 11.67 -10.48
C SER A 180 -20.27 11.84 -9.67
N SER A 181 -20.90 10.78 -9.17
CA SER A 181 -22.18 10.87 -8.46
C SER A 181 -22.32 9.77 -7.41
N SER A 182 -22.50 10.16 -6.17
CA SER A 182 -23.00 9.33 -5.07
C SER A 182 -23.78 10.24 -4.12
N ASN A 183 -24.77 9.68 -3.45
CA ASN A 183 -25.56 10.38 -2.44
C ASN A 183 -24.85 10.48 -1.07
N TYR A 184 -23.56 10.18 -1.00
CA TYR A 184 -22.79 10.25 0.24
C TYR A 184 -22.64 11.70 0.69
N LYS A 185 -23.15 12.01 1.89
CA LYS A 185 -23.12 13.38 2.44
C LYS A 185 -21.80 13.62 3.15
N THR A 186 -21.11 14.68 2.79
CA THR A 186 -19.89 15.15 3.46
C THR A 186 -20.14 16.46 4.20
N PRO A 187 -19.37 16.78 5.25
CA PRO A 187 -19.34 18.13 5.79
C PRO A 187 -18.91 19.14 4.70
N GLU A 188 -19.26 20.42 4.86
CA GLU A 188 -18.87 21.45 3.90
C GLU A 188 -17.39 21.88 4.02
N ASN A 189 -16.85 21.90 5.23
CA ASN A 189 -15.49 22.37 5.52
C ASN A 189 -14.78 21.37 6.41
N TYR A 190 -13.88 20.55 5.85
CA TYR A 190 -13.21 19.52 6.64
C TYR A 190 -11.80 19.15 6.16
N LEU A 191 -11.00 18.70 7.12
CA LEU A 191 -9.75 17.98 6.93
C LEU A 191 -10.07 16.49 6.81
N LEU A 192 -9.31 15.76 6.00
CA LEU A 192 -9.55 14.35 5.73
C LEU A 192 -8.33 13.49 6.07
N HIS A 193 -8.58 12.36 6.71
CA HIS A 193 -7.68 11.22 6.72
C HIS A 193 -8.45 9.96 6.33
N ILE A 194 -7.88 9.16 5.43
CA ILE A 194 -8.39 7.82 5.07
C ILE A 194 -7.27 6.80 5.31
N GLY A 195 -7.53 5.82 6.20
CA GLY A 195 -6.56 4.79 6.54
C GLY A 195 -6.99 3.94 7.73
N SER A 196 -6.26 2.83 7.99
CA SER A 196 -6.50 2.00 9.18
C SER A 196 -6.11 2.72 10.47
N PHE A 197 -6.82 2.39 11.57
CA PHE A 197 -6.53 2.95 12.89
C PHE A 197 -5.42 2.16 13.60
N GLU A 198 -4.21 2.21 13.05
CA GLU A 198 -2.99 1.56 13.56
C GLU A 198 -2.06 2.57 14.23
N LYS A 199 -1.25 2.13 15.22
CA LYS A 199 -0.28 2.99 15.91
C LYS A 199 0.66 3.71 14.95
N ARG A 200 1.10 3.04 13.88
CA ARG A 200 1.99 3.64 12.88
C ARG A 200 1.35 4.77 12.06
N LYS A 201 0.01 4.88 12.04
CA LYS A 201 -0.70 5.98 11.35
C LYS A 201 -0.75 7.27 12.15
N ASP A 202 -0.40 7.24 13.43
CA ASP A 202 -0.28 8.39 14.35
C ASP A 202 -1.46 9.38 14.31
N LEU A 203 -2.67 8.82 14.28
CA LEU A 203 -3.89 9.63 14.21
C LEU A 203 -4.11 10.49 15.45
N ILE A 204 -3.50 10.15 16.59
CA ILE A 204 -3.58 10.96 17.80
C ILE A 204 -2.85 12.30 17.62
N THR A 205 -1.71 12.32 16.92
CA THR A 205 -1.02 13.56 16.56
C THR A 205 -1.89 14.45 15.67
N LEU A 206 -2.64 13.86 14.74
CA LEU A 206 -3.59 14.60 13.90
C LEU A 206 -4.73 15.22 14.73
N VAL A 207 -5.36 14.46 15.62
CA VAL A 207 -6.46 14.98 16.45
C VAL A 207 -5.97 16.08 17.41
N LYS A 208 -4.76 15.90 17.98
CA LYS A 208 -4.12 16.95 18.80
C LYS A 208 -3.83 18.21 17.98
N ALA A 209 -3.32 18.07 16.76
CA ALA A 209 -3.08 19.21 15.88
C ALA A 209 -4.37 19.92 15.48
N PHE A 210 -5.43 19.16 15.18
CA PHE A 210 -6.74 19.69 14.84
C PHE A 210 -7.32 20.55 15.98
N LYS A 211 -7.20 20.13 17.23
CA LYS A 211 -7.60 20.91 18.40
C LYS A 211 -6.93 22.30 18.46
N LEU A 212 -5.70 22.42 17.96
CA LEU A 212 -4.93 23.68 17.97
C LEU A 212 -5.30 24.62 16.81
N VAL A 213 -6.12 24.16 15.84
CA VAL A 213 -6.58 25.01 14.73
C VAL A 213 -7.79 25.81 15.16
N ASP A 214 -7.63 27.12 15.11
CA ASP A 214 -8.69 28.08 15.49
C ASP A 214 -9.63 28.35 14.27
N ASP A 215 -10.53 27.40 14.01
CA ASP A 215 -11.63 27.52 13.04
C ASP A 215 -12.86 26.81 13.59
N PRO A 216 -13.91 27.58 13.97
CA PRO A 216 -15.12 27.00 14.58
C PRO A 216 -15.92 26.12 13.61
N ASN A 217 -15.83 26.38 12.31
CA ASN A 217 -16.60 25.67 11.28
C ASN A 217 -15.85 24.48 10.66
N LEU A 218 -14.57 24.32 11.01
CA LEU A 218 -13.75 23.24 10.48
C LEU A 218 -14.09 21.92 11.18
N LYS A 219 -14.20 20.86 10.40
CA LYS A 219 -14.35 19.47 10.89
C LYS A 219 -13.14 18.63 10.53
N LEU A 220 -12.98 17.53 11.25
CA LEU A 220 -11.99 16.49 10.92
C LEU A 220 -12.73 15.20 10.65
N VAL A 221 -12.54 14.64 9.45
CA VAL A 221 -13.09 13.33 9.07
C VAL A 221 -11.98 12.29 9.10
N LEU A 222 -12.15 11.29 9.94
CA LEU A 222 -11.29 10.10 10.03
C LEU A 222 -12.06 8.90 9.49
N ALA A 223 -11.70 8.46 8.29
CA ALA A 223 -12.31 7.32 7.63
C ALA A 223 -11.34 6.13 7.59
N GLY A 224 -11.88 4.91 7.69
CA GLY A 224 -11.09 3.69 7.58
C GLY A 224 -11.64 2.55 8.42
N ALA A 225 -11.22 1.33 8.09
CA ALA A 225 -11.64 0.15 8.83
C ALA A 225 -10.98 0.08 10.21
N LYS A 226 -11.74 -0.38 11.20
CA LYS A 226 -11.15 -0.91 12.43
C LYS A 226 -10.18 -2.03 12.06
N ILE A 227 -9.05 -2.12 12.78
CA ILE A 227 -8.23 -3.33 12.72
C ILE A 227 -9.13 -4.51 13.12
N ILE A 228 -9.00 -5.61 12.40
CA ILE A 228 -9.84 -6.81 12.45
C ILE A 228 -9.97 -7.43 13.85
N ASN A 229 -9.13 -7.07 14.81
CA ASN A 229 -9.09 -7.60 16.18
C ASN A 229 -9.82 -6.72 17.22
N GLY A 230 -10.92 -6.12 16.87
CA GLY A 230 -12.02 -5.69 17.80
C GLY A 230 -11.74 -4.54 18.78
N ASN A 231 -10.56 -4.36 19.31
CA ASN A 231 -10.19 -3.28 20.24
C ASN A 231 -8.93 -2.57 19.73
N SER A 232 -9.12 -1.57 18.91
CA SER A 232 -7.99 -0.70 18.59
C SER A 232 -7.76 0.23 19.77
N GLU A 233 -6.68 0.01 20.51
CA GLU A 233 -6.19 0.95 21.54
C GLU A 233 -6.17 2.38 21.00
N VAL A 234 -5.74 2.55 19.76
CA VAL A 234 -5.68 3.82 19.02
C VAL A 234 -7.07 4.46 18.89
N LEU A 235 -8.10 3.70 18.51
CA LEU A 235 -9.45 4.24 18.38
C LEU A 235 -10.01 4.66 19.76
N ASN A 236 -9.73 3.89 20.80
CA ASN A 236 -10.15 4.23 22.15
C ASN A 236 -9.40 5.48 22.68
N GLU A 237 -8.10 5.58 22.42
CA GLU A 237 -7.31 6.77 22.74
C GLU A 237 -7.87 8.02 22.06
N ILE A 238 -8.16 7.92 20.75
CA ILE A 238 -8.77 9.01 19.97
C ILE A 238 -10.13 9.40 20.54
N LYS A 239 -11.02 8.44 20.82
CA LYS A 239 -12.34 8.71 21.41
C LYS A 239 -12.24 9.39 22.77
N THR A 240 -11.34 8.90 23.62
CA THR A 240 -11.09 9.51 24.94
C THR A 240 -10.62 10.96 24.78
N PHE A 241 -9.68 11.20 23.88
CA PHE A 241 -9.19 12.56 23.63
C PHE A 241 -10.28 13.48 23.08
N ILE A 242 -11.15 13.00 22.19
CA ILE A 242 -12.29 13.76 21.63
C ILE A 242 -13.21 14.22 22.77
N VAL A 243 -13.63 13.30 23.63
CA VAL A 243 -14.54 13.62 24.76
C VAL A 243 -13.88 14.58 25.77
N GLN A 244 -12.65 14.30 26.17
CA GLN A 244 -11.91 15.15 27.12
C GLN A 244 -11.69 16.58 26.63
N ASN A 245 -11.80 16.83 25.31
CA ASN A 245 -11.53 18.13 24.72
C ASN A 245 -12.76 18.76 24.05
N ASN A 246 -13.97 18.23 24.27
CA ASN A 246 -15.25 18.69 23.71
C ASN A 246 -15.18 18.84 22.17
N LEU A 247 -14.69 17.78 21.49
CA LEU A 247 -14.53 17.76 20.04
C LEU A 247 -15.55 16.85 19.34
N GLU A 248 -16.58 16.35 20.05
CA GLU A 248 -17.55 15.38 19.54
C GLU A 248 -18.29 15.89 18.30
N ASP A 249 -18.62 17.17 18.26
CA ASP A 249 -19.30 17.80 17.12
C ASP A 249 -18.34 18.16 15.98
N LYS A 250 -17.01 18.12 16.19
CA LYS A 250 -16.01 18.54 15.24
C LYS A 250 -15.24 17.37 14.59
N VAL A 251 -15.08 16.24 15.30
CA VAL A 251 -14.35 15.06 14.80
C VAL A 251 -15.31 13.95 14.43
N ILE A 252 -15.36 13.60 13.16
CA ILE A 252 -16.24 12.58 12.60
C ILE A 252 -15.46 11.30 12.37
N LEU A 253 -15.84 10.25 13.10
CA LEU A 253 -15.30 8.89 12.90
C LEU A 253 -16.20 8.18 11.87
N ALA A 254 -15.88 8.28 10.58
CA ALA A 254 -16.73 7.80 9.50
C ALA A 254 -16.75 6.27 9.36
N GLY A 255 -15.82 5.55 10.00
CA GLY A 255 -15.71 4.10 9.84
C GLY A 255 -15.20 3.69 8.46
N TYR A 256 -15.53 2.46 8.04
CA TYR A 256 -15.18 1.98 6.70
C TYR A 256 -15.96 2.77 5.64
N VAL A 257 -15.26 3.15 4.58
CA VAL A 257 -15.83 3.82 3.41
C VAL A 257 -15.51 3.02 2.16
N SER A 258 -16.47 2.93 1.25
CA SER A 258 -16.26 2.32 -0.08
C SER A 258 -15.31 3.19 -0.92
N LYS A 259 -14.86 2.68 -2.07
CA LYS A 259 -14.04 3.48 -3.00
C LYS A 259 -14.81 4.69 -3.53
N GLU A 260 -16.10 4.54 -3.73
CA GLU A 260 -17.03 5.57 -4.17
C GLU A 260 -17.14 6.68 -3.12
N GLU A 261 -17.38 6.31 -1.88
CA GLU A 261 -17.46 7.26 -0.76
C GLU A 261 -16.13 7.96 -0.51
N ALA A 262 -15.01 7.21 -0.58
CA ALA A 262 -13.66 7.77 -0.48
C ALA A 262 -13.39 8.81 -1.58
N SER A 263 -13.85 8.57 -2.82
CA SER A 263 -13.74 9.55 -3.92
C SER A 263 -14.43 10.85 -3.60
N ILE A 264 -15.62 10.78 -3.01
CA ILE A 264 -16.38 11.97 -2.62
C ILE A 264 -15.71 12.69 -1.46
N LEU A 265 -15.21 11.93 -0.48
CA LEU A 265 -14.45 12.50 0.63
C LEU A 265 -13.19 13.20 0.13
N TYR A 266 -12.41 12.61 -0.78
CA TYR A 266 -11.25 13.30 -1.36
C TYR A 266 -11.68 14.55 -2.14
N LYS A 267 -12.70 14.45 -3.00
CA LYS A 267 -13.14 15.55 -3.87
C LYS A 267 -13.53 16.82 -3.10
N ASN A 268 -14.14 16.65 -1.93
CA ASN A 268 -14.73 17.74 -1.15
C ASN A 268 -13.85 18.18 0.04
N ALA A 269 -12.75 17.46 0.33
CA ALA A 269 -11.87 17.81 1.43
C ALA A 269 -11.08 19.11 1.16
N ARG A 270 -10.84 19.89 2.21
CA ARG A 270 -9.97 21.07 2.15
C ARG A 270 -8.51 20.71 2.12
N ILE A 271 -8.12 19.69 2.90
CA ILE A 271 -6.76 19.21 3.02
C ILE A 271 -6.82 17.73 3.35
N TYR A 272 -6.02 16.93 2.68
CA TYR A 272 -5.75 15.55 3.07
C TYR A 272 -4.53 15.51 4.00
N ILE A 273 -4.60 14.76 5.12
CA ILE A 273 -3.50 14.68 6.09
C ILE A 273 -3.11 13.22 6.30
N PHE A 274 -1.80 12.95 6.16
CA PHE A 274 -1.24 11.61 6.30
C PHE A 274 -0.09 11.59 7.33
N PRO A 275 -0.40 11.45 8.63
CA PRO A 275 0.56 11.65 9.73
C PRO A 275 1.37 10.40 10.09
N SER A 276 1.47 9.41 9.20
CA SER A 276 2.10 8.12 9.49
C SER A 276 3.57 8.26 9.94
N LEU A 277 3.95 7.42 10.90
CA LEU A 277 5.34 7.31 11.40
C LEU A 277 6.23 6.50 10.44
N ASP A 278 5.64 5.56 9.72
CA ASP A 278 6.34 4.68 8.77
C ASP A 278 5.36 4.11 7.74
N GLU A 279 5.81 3.94 6.51
CA GLU A 279 5.05 3.39 5.39
C GLU A 279 5.95 2.65 4.39
N GLY A 280 5.36 1.72 3.64
CA GLY A 280 6.05 1.07 2.52
C GLY A 280 6.01 1.87 1.23
N PHE A 281 4.94 2.70 1.02
CA PHE A 281 4.75 3.46 -0.21
C PHE A 281 4.04 4.82 0.03
N GLY A 282 2.74 4.82 0.28
CA GLY A 282 1.98 6.05 0.46
C GLY A 282 0.94 6.31 -0.63
N ILE A 283 0.25 5.27 -1.08
CA ILE A 283 -0.86 5.37 -2.07
C ILE A 283 -1.83 6.52 -1.75
N PRO A 284 -2.28 6.74 -0.50
CA PRO A 284 -3.22 7.82 -0.20
C PRO A 284 -2.72 9.23 -0.55
N ILE A 285 -1.40 9.45 -0.60
CA ILE A 285 -0.83 10.72 -1.09
C ILE A 285 -1.18 10.90 -2.56
N LEU A 286 -0.95 9.87 -3.38
CA LEU A 286 -1.24 9.91 -4.82
C LEU A 286 -2.74 10.03 -5.10
N GLU A 287 -3.56 9.33 -4.30
CA GLU A 287 -5.02 9.44 -4.36
C GLU A 287 -5.45 10.90 -4.12
N ALA A 288 -5.02 11.52 -3.03
CA ALA A 288 -5.33 12.91 -2.72
C ALA A 288 -4.83 13.88 -3.80
N LEU A 289 -3.60 13.72 -4.27
CA LEU A 289 -3.04 14.53 -5.35
C LEU A 289 -3.84 14.39 -6.65
N SER A 290 -4.42 13.22 -6.93
CA SER A 290 -5.26 13.02 -8.13
C SER A 290 -6.56 13.82 -8.09
N PHE A 291 -7.06 14.15 -6.89
CA PHE A 291 -8.21 15.07 -6.71
C PHE A 291 -7.80 16.52 -6.65
N SER A 292 -6.53 16.82 -6.78
CA SER A 292 -6.03 18.18 -6.73
C SER A 292 -6.35 18.89 -5.40
N ILE A 293 -6.32 18.17 -4.29
CA ILE A 293 -6.43 18.76 -2.94
C ILE A 293 -5.05 18.90 -2.30
N PRO A 294 -4.84 19.89 -1.44
CA PRO A 294 -3.60 20.01 -0.66
C PRO A 294 -3.35 18.78 0.20
N VAL A 295 -2.09 18.35 0.26
CA VAL A 295 -1.68 17.21 1.07
C VAL A 295 -0.65 17.68 2.09
N ILE A 296 -0.86 17.32 3.36
CA ILE A 296 0.15 17.43 4.42
C ILE A 296 0.50 16.03 4.89
N CYS A 297 1.77 15.69 4.88
CA CYS A 297 2.22 14.39 5.38
C CYS A 297 3.42 14.51 6.31
N SER A 298 3.69 13.46 7.07
CA SER A 298 4.88 13.36 7.90
C SER A 298 6.14 13.47 7.07
N ASP A 299 7.17 14.11 7.63
CA ASP A 299 8.48 14.22 7.01
C ASP A 299 9.28 12.91 7.19
N ILE A 300 8.96 11.92 6.36
CA ILE A 300 9.65 10.63 6.29
C ILE A 300 10.13 10.36 4.86
N ASP A 301 11.22 9.61 4.74
CA ASP A 301 11.91 9.41 3.45
C ASP A 301 10.99 8.87 2.34
N VAL A 302 10.14 7.89 2.66
CA VAL A 302 9.20 7.34 1.69
C VAL A 302 8.19 8.38 1.20
N PHE A 303 7.72 9.28 2.05
CA PHE A 303 6.80 10.34 1.64
C PHE A 303 7.51 11.43 0.84
N ARG A 304 8.78 11.71 1.14
CA ARG A 304 9.60 12.58 0.29
C ARG A 304 9.81 11.99 -1.10
N GLU A 305 9.98 10.66 -1.22
CA GLU A 305 10.10 9.98 -2.50
C GLU A 305 8.80 10.01 -3.31
N ILE A 306 7.64 9.80 -2.65
CA ILE A 306 6.34 9.70 -3.32
C ILE A 306 5.65 11.06 -3.49
N GLY A 307 5.72 11.94 -2.51
CA GLY A 307 5.07 13.25 -2.52
C GLY A 307 5.89 14.34 -3.22
N ASP A 308 7.24 14.19 -3.19
CA ASP A 308 8.18 15.14 -3.79
C ASP A 308 7.86 16.59 -3.36
N ASP A 309 7.88 17.55 -4.27
CA ASP A 309 7.51 18.96 -4.07
C ASP A 309 6.00 19.25 -4.19
N TYR A 310 5.16 18.21 -4.28
CA TYR A 310 3.71 18.34 -4.48
C TYR A 310 2.92 18.29 -3.18
N VAL A 311 3.58 18.05 -2.05
CA VAL A 311 2.96 17.97 -0.72
C VAL A 311 3.71 18.86 0.28
N GLU A 312 3.05 19.18 1.39
CA GLU A 312 3.66 19.86 2.52
C GLU A 312 4.08 18.84 3.59
N TYR A 313 5.26 19.06 4.16
CA TYR A 313 5.81 18.17 5.19
C TYR A 313 5.75 18.81 6.56
N PHE A 314 5.44 17.99 7.58
CA PHE A 314 5.53 18.39 8.99
C PHE A 314 6.40 17.41 9.76
N LYS A 315 6.99 17.87 10.86
CA LYS A 315 7.85 17.04 11.71
C LYS A 315 7.06 15.90 12.34
N VAL A 316 7.56 14.67 12.16
CA VAL A 316 6.94 13.43 12.65
C VAL A 316 6.56 13.53 14.14
N GLY A 317 5.31 13.18 14.48
CA GLY A 317 4.80 13.21 15.85
C GLY A 317 4.58 14.60 16.46
N ASP A 318 4.82 15.68 15.70
CA ASP A 318 4.72 17.05 16.19
C ASP A 318 3.38 17.70 15.80
N SER A 319 2.40 17.64 16.71
CA SER A 319 1.08 18.23 16.52
C SER A 319 1.10 19.76 16.37
N ILE A 320 2.09 20.46 16.96
CA ILE A 320 2.23 21.91 16.82
C ILE A 320 2.72 22.25 15.41
N SER A 321 3.72 21.53 14.90
CA SER A 321 4.18 21.68 13.53
C SER A 321 3.06 21.43 12.53
N LEU A 322 2.28 20.35 12.74
CA LEU A 322 1.14 20.02 11.89
C LEU A 322 0.06 21.10 11.93
N SER A 323 -0.34 21.60 13.11
CA SER A 323 -1.37 22.64 13.23
C SER A 323 -0.96 23.95 12.53
N LYS A 324 0.33 24.33 12.61
CA LYS A 324 0.86 25.50 11.88
C LYS A 324 0.75 25.32 10.36
N LYS A 325 1.07 24.14 9.84
CA LYS A 325 0.93 23.81 8.41
C LYS A 325 -0.53 23.87 7.97
N ILE A 326 -1.44 23.25 8.72
CA ILE A 326 -2.89 23.31 8.46
C ILE A 326 -3.37 24.77 8.38
N THR A 327 -3.04 25.56 9.41
CA THR A 327 -3.44 26.97 9.48
C THR A 327 -2.89 27.80 8.32
N SER A 328 -1.63 27.57 7.95
CA SER A 328 -0.99 28.24 6.81
C SER A 328 -1.73 27.96 5.50
N ILE A 329 -2.07 26.70 5.24
CA ILE A 329 -2.81 26.32 4.04
C ILE A 329 -4.22 26.90 4.03
N LEU A 330 -4.95 26.83 5.15
CA LEU A 330 -6.31 27.36 5.24
C LEU A 330 -6.40 28.90 5.05
N LYS A 331 -5.38 29.63 5.47
CA LYS A 331 -5.26 31.08 5.28
C LYS A 331 -4.81 31.51 3.88
N SER A 332 -4.20 30.61 3.12
CA SER A 332 -3.71 30.89 1.78
C SER A 332 -4.88 31.07 0.81
N LYS A 333 -5.09 32.29 0.31
CA LYS A 333 -6.12 32.60 -0.72
C LYS A 333 -5.80 32.01 -2.10
N ASN A 334 -4.56 31.61 -2.34
CA ASN A 334 -4.06 31.11 -3.64
C ASN A 334 -3.28 29.81 -3.46
N LEU A 335 -3.96 28.74 -3.09
CA LEU A 335 -3.41 27.40 -3.26
C LEU A 335 -3.42 27.07 -4.77
N LYS A 336 -2.50 27.67 -5.52
CA LYS A 336 -2.14 27.16 -6.84
C LYS A 336 -1.49 25.80 -6.58
N GLN A 337 -2.27 24.73 -6.68
CA GLN A 337 -1.65 23.42 -6.75
C GLN A 337 -0.72 23.38 -7.95
N LYS A 338 0.50 22.92 -7.72
CA LYS A 338 1.43 22.61 -8.80
C LYS A 338 0.74 21.62 -9.73
N ASN A 339 0.89 21.81 -11.03
CA ASN A 339 0.41 20.81 -11.99
C ASN A 339 1.14 19.49 -11.71
N ASN A 340 0.41 18.50 -11.22
CA ASN A 340 0.95 17.22 -10.77
C ASN A 340 0.78 16.09 -11.81
N ILE A 341 0.30 16.38 -13.00
CA ILE A 341 0.02 15.37 -14.04
C ILE A 341 1.27 14.57 -14.38
N MET A 342 2.41 15.23 -14.60
CA MET A 342 3.66 14.54 -14.92
C MET A 342 4.16 13.70 -13.75
N HIS A 343 3.96 14.17 -12.53
CA HIS A 343 4.33 13.44 -11.32
C HIS A 343 3.47 12.17 -11.18
N LEU A 344 2.14 12.31 -11.25
CA LEU A 344 1.22 11.18 -11.16
C LEU A 344 1.42 10.15 -12.28
N ASN A 345 1.84 10.59 -13.47
CA ASN A 345 2.14 9.68 -14.57
C ASN A 345 3.29 8.70 -14.26
N LYS A 346 4.24 9.06 -13.38
CA LYS A 346 5.28 8.12 -12.90
C LYS A 346 4.67 6.85 -12.29
N PHE A 347 3.49 6.98 -11.67
CA PHE A 347 2.75 5.92 -10.98
C PHE A 347 1.57 5.38 -11.80
N SER A 348 1.60 5.55 -13.12
CA SER A 348 0.57 5.01 -14.02
C SER A 348 0.74 3.50 -14.23
N ARG A 349 -0.34 2.79 -14.57
CA ARG A 349 -0.32 1.37 -14.94
C ARG A 349 0.68 1.08 -16.05
N LYS A 350 0.76 1.98 -17.04
CA LYS A 350 1.71 1.87 -18.16
C LYS A 350 3.16 1.86 -17.67
N ASN A 351 3.54 2.79 -16.80
CA ASN A 351 4.90 2.85 -16.27
C ASN A 351 5.19 1.72 -15.28
N PHE A 352 4.19 1.27 -14.55
CA PHE A 352 4.31 0.14 -13.63
C PHE A 352 4.65 -1.15 -14.38
N ILE A 353 3.90 -1.50 -15.44
CA ILE A 353 4.20 -2.72 -16.20
C ILE A 353 5.47 -2.58 -17.03
N LYS A 354 5.75 -1.40 -17.57
CA LYS A 354 7.00 -1.11 -18.28
C LYS A 354 8.22 -1.40 -17.41
N GLY A 355 8.19 -1.03 -16.11
CA GLY A 355 9.27 -1.34 -15.17
C GLY A 355 9.51 -2.84 -14.99
N PHE A 356 8.47 -3.68 -15.00
CA PHE A 356 8.63 -5.13 -15.02
C PHE A 356 9.20 -5.65 -16.32
N GLU A 357 8.75 -5.12 -17.45
CA GLU A 357 9.24 -5.52 -18.77
C GLU A 357 10.70 -5.15 -18.97
N GLU A 358 11.14 -4.00 -18.50
CA GLU A 358 12.57 -3.62 -18.48
C GLU A 358 13.42 -4.64 -17.72
N ILE A 359 12.92 -5.14 -16.59
CA ILE A 359 13.60 -6.20 -15.81
C ILE A 359 13.58 -7.53 -16.57
N ILE A 360 12.49 -7.87 -17.25
CA ILE A 360 12.35 -9.11 -18.02
C ILE A 360 13.30 -9.12 -19.21
N PHE A 361 13.43 -8.00 -19.93
CA PHE A 361 14.28 -7.86 -21.09
C PHE A 361 15.76 -7.55 -20.78
N ASP A 362 16.09 -7.20 -19.52
CA ASP A 362 17.49 -7.01 -19.09
C ASP A 362 18.23 -8.35 -19.18
N SER A 363 19.03 -8.47 -20.25
CA SER A 363 19.80 -9.67 -20.61
C SER A 363 21.12 -9.80 -19.85
N ASN A 364 21.42 -8.89 -18.90
CA ASN A 364 22.70 -8.85 -18.19
C ASN A 364 22.76 -9.78 -16.95
N ASP A 365 21.95 -10.85 -16.90
CA ASP A 365 22.00 -11.90 -15.86
C ASP A 365 22.05 -13.30 -16.46
#